data_67be2350d0268d26a8cd0b4c2617e8df
#
_entry.id   67be2350d0268d26a8cd0b4c2617e8df
#
_cell.length_a   1.000
_cell.length_b   1.000
_cell.length_c   1.000
_cell.angle_alpha   90.00
_cell.angle_beta   90.00
_cell.angle_gamma   90.00
#
_symmetry.space_group_name_H-M   'P 1'
#
loop_
_entity.id
_entity.type
_entity.pdbx_description
1 polymer ?
#
loop_
_entity_poly.entity_id
_entity_poly.type
_entity_poly.pdbx_seq_one_letter_code
_entity_poly.pdbx_strand_id
1 'polypeptide(L)'
;MRHLLAGILMLALSTVSAVASESDGLILHRSIQNFPEAMLALQTSIGEHGYTVSRVQRVDIGLTKSGYKTDKYRIVFFGKSSEIRAVKQSQPQLIPYLPLKIVIFSENNETLLVASNMTQFALLTKNEYTKDLLQRWNNDIHSIFSEVK
;
A
#
# COMPACT_ATOMS: atom_id res chain seq x y z
N MET A 1 5.76 6.65 -66.35
CA MET A 1 6.44 7.32 -65.24
C MET A 1 5.39 7.72 -64.20
N ARG A 2 5.18 6.92 -63.18
CA ARG A 2 4.31 7.30 -62.03
C ARG A 2 4.86 6.53 -60.82
N HIS A 3 5.52 7.27 -59.93
CA HIS A 3 6.10 6.73 -58.69
C HIS A 3 5.00 6.53 -57.62
N LEU A 4 4.77 5.31 -57.23
CA LEU A 4 3.95 4.93 -56.08
C LEU A 4 4.86 4.95 -54.82
N LEU A 5 4.68 5.99 -54.00
CA LEU A 5 5.24 6.07 -52.66
C LEU A 5 4.32 5.28 -51.70
N ALA A 6 4.78 4.14 -51.25
CA ALA A 6 4.14 3.38 -50.18
C ALA A 6 4.57 3.97 -48.84
N GLY A 7 3.66 4.69 -48.18
CA GLY A 7 3.84 5.17 -46.82
C GLY A 7 3.60 4.05 -45.82
N ILE A 8 4.66 3.63 -45.10
CA ILE A 8 4.55 2.70 -43.97
C ILE A 8 4.10 3.51 -42.75
N LEU A 9 2.84 3.36 -42.37
CA LEU A 9 2.30 3.89 -41.09
C LEU A 9 2.73 3.00 -39.94
N MET A 10 3.77 3.42 -39.23
CA MET A 10 4.25 2.72 -38.03
C MET A 10 3.34 3.06 -36.84
N LEU A 11 2.47 2.14 -36.49
CA LEU A 11 1.58 2.24 -35.34
C LEU A 11 2.40 2.00 -34.06
N ALA A 12 2.80 3.07 -33.37
CA ALA A 12 3.44 2.98 -32.07
C ALA A 12 2.40 2.60 -31.02
N LEU A 13 2.41 1.36 -30.58
CA LEU A 13 1.68 0.92 -29.38
C LEU A 13 2.35 1.53 -28.14
N SER A 14 1.77 2.61 -27.64
CA SER A 14 2.16 3.17 -26.34
C SER A 14 1.60 2.27 -25.24
N THR A 15 2.45 1.46 -24.62
CA THR A 15 2.11 0.76 -23.38
C THR A 15 2.01 1.81 -22.26
N VAL A 16 0.80 2.12 -21.84
CA VAL A 16 0.55 2.93 -20.65
C VAL A 16 0.88 2.04 -19.44
N SER A 17 2.07 2.18 -18.91
CA SER A 17 2.40 1.65 -17.59
C SER A 17 1.60 2.45 -16.57
N ALA A 18 0.74 1.78 -15.82
CA ALA A 18 0.06 2.37 -14.66
C ALA A 18 1.13 2.71 -13.62
N VAL A 19 1.53 3.97 -13.60
CA VAL A 19 2.41 4.51 -12.54
C VAL A 19 1.54 4.67 -11.30
N ALA A 20 1.89 3.99 -10.22
CA ALA A 20 1.32 4.27 -8.90
C ALA A 20 1.55 5.75 -8.60
N SER A 21 0.45 6.52 -8.45
CA SER A 21 0.54 7.94 -8.15
C SER A 21 0.94 8.10 -6.68
N GLU A 22 2.19 8.50 -6.44
CA GLU A 22 2.59 9.00 -5.12
C GLU A 22 1.94 10.37 -4.92
N SER A 23 0.92 10.42 -4.09
CA SER A 23 0.54 11.68 -3.44
C SER A 23 1.49 11.88 -2.25
N ASP A 24 1.91 13.14 -1.99
CA ASP A 24 2.96 13.52 -1.01
C ASP A 24 2.81 12.99 0.45
N GLY A 25 2.27 11.86 0.69
CA GLY A 25 2.10 11.28 2.04
C GLY A 25 1.44 9.91 2.06
N LEU A 26 0.93 9.45 0.92
CA LEU A 26 0.24 8.17 0.80
C LEU A 26 0.81 7.33 -0.33
N ILE A 27 0.84 6.02 -0.12
CA ILE A 27 1.06 5.01 -1.15
C ILE A 27 -0.31 4.46 -1.50
N LEU A 28 -0.67 4.53 -2.77
CA LEU A 28 -1.96 4.08 -3.32
C LEU A 28 -1.73 2.96 -4.32
N HIS A 29 -2.55 1.93 -4.26
CA HIS A 29 -2.56 0.86 -5.25
C HIS A 29 -3.99 0.42 -5.54
N ARG A 30 -4.32 0.33 -6.82
CA ARG A 30 -5.61 -0.16 -7.29
C ARG A 30 -5.46 -1.56 -7.85
N SER A 31 -6.17 -2.50 -7.25
CA SER A 31 -6.22 -3.91 -7.65
C SER A 31 -7.49 -4.18 -8.44
N ILE A 32 -7.35 -4.92 -9.54
CA ILE A 32 -8.49 -5.43 -10.32
C ILE A 32 -9.15 -6.65 -9.66
N GLN A 33 -8.51 -7.22 -8.64
CA GLN A 33 -9.08 -8.32 -7.86
C GLN A 33 -10.28 -7.84 -7.04
N ASN A 34 -11.28 -8.69 -6.89
CA ASN A 34 -12.34 -8.42 -5.95
C ASN A 34 -11.82 -8.40 -4.50
N PHE A 35 -12.57 -7.79 -3.60
CA PHE A 35 -12.13 -7.57 -2.22
C PHE A 35 -11.67 -8.83 -1.47
N PRO A 36 -12.35 -10.00 -1.52
CA PRO A 36 -11.87 -11.21 -0.86
C PRO A 36 -10.52 -11.71 -1.38
N GLU A 37 -10.32 -11.66 -2.69
CA GLU A 37 -9.09 -12.11 -3.35
C GLU A 37 -7.93 -11.16 -3.03
N ALA A 38 -8.14 -9.85 -3.18
CA ALA A 38 -7.15 -8.84 -2.83
C ALA A 38 -6.78 -8.89 -1.34
N MET A 39 -7.75 -9.14 -0.45
CA MET A 39 -7.51 -9.27 0.98
C MET A 39 -6.66 -10.51 1.32
N LEU A 40 -6.87 -11.62 0.62
CA LEU A 40 -6.06 -12.83 0.78
C LEU A 40 -4.65 -12.58 0.25
N ALA A 41 -4.51 -12.03 -0.96
CA ALA A 41 -3.23 -11.69 -1.56
C ALA A 41 -2.42 -10.75 -0.67
N LEU A 42 -3.05 -9.69 -0.13
CA LEU A 42 -2.41 -8.74 0.79
C LEU A 42 -1.84 -9.43 2.04
N GLN A 43 -2.63 -10.28 2.70
CA GLN A 43 -2.17 -10.96 3.91
C GLN A 43 -1.05 -11.97 3.62
N THR A 44 -1.12 -12.65 2.49
CA THR A 44 -0.07 -13.58 2.03
C THR A 44 1.22 -12.82 1.78
N SER A 45 1.18 -11.74 0.99
CA SER A 45 2.35 -10.92 0.69
C SER A 45 2.98 -10.32 1.95
N ILE A 46 2.18 -9.79 2.88
CA ILE A 46 2.68 -9.31 4.18
C ILE A 46 3.50 -10.39 4.89
N GLY A 47 3.00 -11.64 4.90
CA GLY A 47 3.69 -12.78 5.51
C GLY A 47 4.99 -13.14 4.78
N GLU A 48 4.99 -13.16 3.46
CA GLU A 48 6.15 -13.48 2.62
C GLU A 48 7.28 -12.45 2.77
N HIS A 49 6.94 -11.18 3.05
CA HIS A 49 7.91 -10.13 3.42
C HIS A 49 8.38 -10.22 4.89
N GLY A 50 8.01 -11.28 5.61
CA GLY A 50 8.46 -11.56 6.98
C GLY A 50 7.78 -10.70 8.05
N TYR A 51 6.63 -10.11 7.74
CA TYR A 51 5.81 -9.39 8.70
C TYR A 51 4.73 -10.31 9.30
N THR A 52 4.24 -9.93 10.45
CA THR A 52 3.11 -10.60 11.11
C THR A 52 1.91 -9.66 11.10
N VAL A 53 0.78 -10.13 10.59
CA VAL A 53 -0.51 -9.44 10.75
C VAL A 53 -0.95 -9.60 12.20
N SER A 54 -1.01 -8.49 12.93
CA SER A 54 -1.40 -8.47 14.34
C SER A 54 -2.91 -8.31 14.54
N ARG A 55 -3.58 -7.64 13.60
CA ARG A 55 -5.02 -7.37 13.66
C ARG A 55 -5.57 -7.01 12.29
N VAL A 56 -6.80 -7.44 12.03
CA VAL A 56 -7.64 -6.94 10.94
C VAL A 56 -8.89 -6.29 11.54
N GLN A 57 -9.01 -4.99 11.40
CA GLN A 57 -10.17 -4.25 11.90
C GLN A 57 -11.23 -4.11 10.81
N ARG A 58 -12.44 -4.55 11.12
CA ARG A 58 -13.61 -4.49 10.23
C ARG A 58 -14.34 -3.16 10.45
N VAL A 59 -13.87 -2.11 9.76
CA VAL A 59 -14.38 -0.74 9.91
C VAL A 59 -15.80 -0.61 9.39
N ASP A 60 -16.11 -1.25 8.26
CA ASP A 60 -17.44 -1.30 7.64
C ASP A 60 -18.53 -1.80 8.60
N ILE A 61 -18.23 -2.80 9.42
CA ILE A 61 -19.18 -3.31 10.41
C ILE A 61 -19.49 -2.26 11.48
N GLY A 62 -18.46 -1.55 11.95
CA GLY A 62 -18.64 -0.47 12.91
C GLY A 62 -19.48 0.68 12.34
N LEU A 63 -19.14 1.11 11.12
CA LEU A 63 -19.86 2.17 10.42
C LEU A 63 -21.33 1.79 10.17
N THR A 64 -21.59 0.57 9.68
CA THR A 64 -22.95 0.08 9.42
C THR A 64 -23.78 0.03 10.70
N LYS A 65 -23.21 -0.40 11.82
CA LYS A 65 -23.89 -0.39 13.13
C LYS A 65 -24.26 1.03 13.59
N SER A 66 -23.49 2.03 13.16
CA SER A 66 -23.74 3.45 13.44
C SER A 66 -24.66 4.12 12.40
N GLY A 67 -25.26 3.35 11.49
CA GLY A 67 -26.21 3.83 10.48
C GLY A 67 -25.60 4.36 9.19
N TYR A 68 -24.28 4.26 9.01
CA TYR A 68 -23.62 4.64 7.76
C TYR A 68 -23.64 3.50 6.74
N LYS A 69 -23.95 3.81 5.48
CA LYS A 69 -23.76 2.88 4.36
C LYS A 69 -22.30 2.92 3.92
N THR A 70 -21.68 1.77 3.82
CA THR A 70 -20.30 1.65 3.35
C THR A 70 -20.09 0.27 2.71
N ASP A 71 -19.23 0.21 1.70
CA ASP A 71 -18.73 -1.02 1.14
C ASP A 71 -17.73 -1.69 2.09
N LYS A 72 -17.16 -2.81 1.67
CA LYS A 72 -16.16 -3.53 2.47
C LYS A 72 -14.96 -2.62 2.74
N TYR A 73 -14.62 -2.47 4.01
CA TYR A 73 -13.55 -1.60 4.49
C TYR A 73 -12.84 -2.24 5.67
N ARG A 74 -11.53 -2.49 5.52
CA ARG A 74 -10.68 -3.10 6.56
C ARG A 74 -9.43 -2.25 6.79
N ILE A 75 -8.88 -2.34 8.00
CA ILE A 75 -7.53 -1.89 8.31
C ILE A 75 -6.74 -3.12 8.75
N VAL A 76 -5.65 -3.41 8.05
CA VAL A 76 -4.72 -4.49 8.35
C VAL A 76 -3.53 -3.89 9.09
N PHE A 77 -3.35 -4.27 10.36
CA PHE A 77 -2.21 -3.89 11.18
C PHE A 77 -1.16 -4.98 11.14
N PHE A 78 0.09 -4.62 10.88
CA PHE A 78 1.18 -5.57 10.73
C PHE A 78 2.52 -4.98 11.18
N GLY A 79 3.50 -5.83 11.39
CA GLY A 79 4.85 -5.40 11.76
C GLY A 79 5.75 -6.55 12.14
N LYS A 80 7.02 -6.25 12.38
CA LYS A 80 8.00 -7.13 13.01
C LYS A 80 8.16 -6.68 14.47
N SER A 81 7.81 -7.55 15.41
CA SER A 81 7.74 -7.19 16.83
C SER A 81 9.05 -6.62 17.39
N SER A 82 10.21 -7.11 16.92
CA SER A 82 11.52 -6.62 17.32
C SER A 82 11.77 -5.16 16.87
N GLU A 83 11.39 -4.84 15.64
CA GLU A 83 11.54 -3.49 15.07
C GLU A 83 10.62 -2.49 15.76
N ILE A 84 9.35 -2.86 15.92
CA ILE A 84 8.37 -2.02 16.64
C ILE A 84 8.84 -1.74 18.06
N ARG A 85 9.37 -2.76 18.76
CA ARG A 85 9.89 -2.59 20.12
C ARG A 85 11.08 -1.65 20.16
N ALA A 86 12.04 -1.82 19.26
CA ALA A 86 13.23 -0.95 19.16
C ALA A 86 12.85 0.50 18.90
N VAL A 87 11.94 0.77 17.97
CA VAL A 87 11.46 2.12 17.69
C VAL A 87 10.70 2.71 18.88
N LYS A 88 9.81 1.94 19.53
CA LYS A 88 9.09 2.41 20.73
C LYS A 88 10.04 2.84 21.86
N GLN A 89 11.17 2.15 22.02
CA GLN A 89 12.15 2.46 23.07
C GLN A 89 13.02 3.66 22.74
N SER A 90 13.42 3.81 21.48
CA SER A 90 14.38 4.83 21.06
C SER A 90 13.76 6.08 20.44
N GLN A 91 12.53 5.98 19.92
CA GLN A 91 11.85 7.02 19.15
C GLN A 91 10.35 7.11 19.53
N PRO A 92 10.02 7.54 20.77
CA PRO A 92 8.64 7.54 21.26
C PRO A 92 7.70 8.42 20.43
N GLN A 93 8.21 9.44 19.73
CA GLN A 93 7.43 10.31 18.82
C GLN A 93 6.86 9.55 17.62
N LEU A 94 7.38 8.35 17.28
CA LEU A 94 6.87 7.50 16.21
C LEU A 94 5.79 6.53 16.67
N ILE A 95 5.53 6.39 17.97
CA ILE A 95 4.53 5.46 18.52
C ILE A 95 3.13 5.64 17.91
N PRO A 96 2.62 6.87 17.67
CA PRO A 96 1.29 7.07 17.08
C PRO A 96 1.14 6.47 15.66
N TYR A 97 2.25 6.21 14.98
CA TYR A 97 2.27 5.67 13.61
C TYR A 97 2.48 4.15 13.56
N LEU A 98 2.65 3.50 14.70
CA LEU A 98 2.89 2.07 14.84
C LEU A 98 1.68 1.34 15.45
N PRO A 99 1.46 0.05 15.09
CA PRO A 99 2.13 -0.72 14.05
C PRO A 99 1.84 -0.18 12.65
N LEU A 100 2.56 -0.70 11.63
CA LEU A 100 2.26 -0.39 10.24
C LEU A 100 0.84 -0.80 9.92
N LYS A 101 0.21 -0.09 8.99
CA LYS A 101 -1.19 -0.35 8.61
C LYS A 101 -1.41 -0.11 7.12
N ILE A 102 -2.22 -0.96 6.55
CA ILE A 102 -2.76 -0.82 5.20
C ILE A 102 -4.27 -0.78 5.31
N VAL A 103 -4.86 0.24 4.71
CA VAL A 103 -6.30 0.32 4.49
C VAL A 103 -6.61 -0.39 3.19
N ILE A 104 -7.62 -1.26 3.21
CA ILE A 104 -8.13 -1.95 2.01
C ILE A 104 -9.64 -1.79 1.97
N PHE A 105 -10.16 -1.32 0.84
CA PHE A 105 -11.59 -1.13 0.67
C PHE A 105 -12.04 -1.38 -0.77
N SER A 106 -13.33 -1.72 -0.92
CA SER A 106 -13.96 -1.94 -2.22
C SER A 106 -14.43 -0.62 -2.80
N GLU A 107 -14.19 -0.39 -4.08
CA GLU A 107 -14.66 0.76 -4.84
C GLU A 107 -14.98 0.35 -6.28
N ASN A 108 -16.24 0.52 -6.72
CA ASN A 108 -16.66 0.25 -8.12
C ASN A 108 -16.22 -1.11 -8.67
N ASN A 109 -16.36 -2.18 -7.90
CA ASN A 109 -15.93 -3.56 -8.22
C ASN A 109 -14.41 -3.79 -8.26
N GLU A 110 -13.62 -2.79 -7.93
CA GLU A 110 -12.18 -2.87 -7.73
C GLU A 110 -11.85 -2.81 -6.24
N THR A 111 -10.60 -3.06 -5.92
CA THR A 111 -10.11 -2.94 -4.54
C THR A 111 -8.98 -1.91 -4.48
N LEU A 112 -9.11 -0.96 -3.57
CA LEU A 112 -8.10 0.05 -3.34
C LEU A 112 -7.33 -0.25 -2.05
N LEU A 113 -5.99 -0.19 -2.14
CA LEU A 113 -5.07 -0.30 -1.02
C LEU A 113 -4.41 1.05 -0.78
N VAL A 114 -4.35 1.46 0.49
CA VAL A 114 -3.78 2.75 0.89
C VAL A 114 -2.90 2.54 2.11
N ALA A 115 -1.70 3.09 2.09
CA ALA A 115 -0.78 3.13 3.23
C ALA A 115 -0.15 4.51 3.36
N SER A 116 0.36 4.84 4.55
CA SER A 116 1.19 6.02 4.72
C SER A 116 2.55 5.82 4.06
N ASN A 117 3.04 6.84 3.37
CA ASN A 117 4.44 6.90 2.95
C ASN A 117 5.30 7.07 4.21
N MET A 118 6.04 6.01 4.58
CA MET A 118 6.79 5.99 5.84
C MET A 118 7.97 6.96 5.86
N THR A 119 8.48 7.35 4.68
CA THR A 119 9.63 8.27 4.58
C THR A 119 9.31 9.68 5.09
N GLN A 120 8.04 10.11 5.04
CA GLN A 120 7.61 11.40 5.58
C GLN A 120 7.92 11.56 7.08
N PHE A 121 7.98 10.43 7.82
CA PHE A 121 8.27 10.43 9.26
C PHE A 121 9.77 10.53 9.57
N ALA A 122 10.65 10.50 8.57
CA ALA A 122 12.09 10.66 8.76
C ALA A 122 12.46 12.03 9.38
N LEU A 123 11.63 13.05 9.16
CA LEU A 123 11.81 14.37 9.77
C LEU A 123 11.59 14.39 11.30
N LEU A 124 10.90 13.37 11.84
CA LEU A 124 10.63 13.26 13.27
C LEU A 124 11.80 12.64 14.05
N THR A 125 12.85 12.20 13.39
CA THR A 125 13.99 11.54 14.03
C THR A 125 15.33 12.02 13.46
N LYS A 126 16.36 12.05 14.32
CA LYS A 126 17.75 12.26 13.91
C LYS A 126 18.54 10.94 13.88
N ASN A 127 17.91 9.83 14.25
CA ASN A 127 18.55 8.53 14.32
C ASN A 127 18.60 7.90 12.93
N GLU A 128 19.79 7.70 12.36
CA GLU A 128 19.99 7.18 11.01
C GLU A 128 19.44 5.75 10.86
N TYR A 129 19.64 4.87 11.84
CA TYR A 129 19.06 3.54 11.83
C TYR A 129 17.51 3.59 11.67
N THR A 130 16.87 4.53 12.37
CA THR A 130 15.42 4.69 12.27
C THR A 130 15.01 5.24 10.89
N LYS A 131 15.78 6.16 10.31
CA LYS A 131 15.51 6.65 8.95
C LYS A 131 15.63 5.54 7.90
N ASP A 132 16.67 4.71 8.00
CA ASP A 132 16.87 3.55 7.13
C ASP A 132 15.73 2.54 7.29
N LEU A 133 15.25 2.34 8.51
CA LEU A 133 14.13 1.47 8.82
C LEU A 133 12.82 2.00 8.20
N LEU A 134 12.54 3.29 8.29
CA LEU A 134 11.37 3.93 7.66
C LEU A 134 11.43 3.79 6.13
N GLN A 135 12.60 3.98 5.53
CA GLN A 135 12.80 3.78 4.09
C GLN A 135 12.55 2.33 3.69
N ARG A 136 13.07 1.36 4.47
CA ARG A 136 12.86 -0.05 4.19
C ARG A 136 11.38 -0.44 4.33
N TRP A 137 10.69 0.02 5.37
CA TRP A 137 9.25 -0.20 5.52
C TRP A 137 8.46 0.36 4.33
N ASN A 138 8.86 1.54 3.84
CA ASN A 138 8.26 2.15 2.66
C ASN A 138 8.43 1.27 1.41
N ASN A 139 9.66 0.80 1.16
CA ASN A 139 9.97 -0.08 0.03
C ASN A 139 9.21 -1.41 0.14
N ASP A 140 9.14 -2.00 1.33
CA ASP A 140 8.41 -3.23 1.57
C ASP A 140 6.90 -3.06 1.28
N ILE A 141 6.30 -1.92 1.66
CA ILE A 141 4.89 -1.61 1.35
C ILE A 141 4.66 -1.53 -0.17
N HIS A 142 5.57 -0.89 -0.91
CA HIS A 142 5.50 -0.86 -2.38
C HIS A 142 5.57 -2.26 -2.98
N SER A 143 6.48 -3.11 -2.49
CA SER A 143 6.62 -4.51 -2.93
C SER A 143 5.36 -5.31 -2.63
N ILE A 144 4.84 -5.22 -1.40
CA ILE A 144 3.59 -5.86 -0.97
C ILE A 144 2.43 -5.45 -1.89
N PHE A 145 2.31 -4.17 -2.22
CA PHE A 145 1.25 -3.68 -3.10
C PHE A 145 1.38 -4.21 -4.52
N SER A 146 2.59 -4.33 -5.05
CA SER A 146 2.83 -4.83 -6.41
C SER A 146 2.44 -6.30 -6.60
N GLU A 147 2.32 -7.07 -5.53
CA GLU A 147 1.92 -8.47 -5.51
C GLU A 147 0.40 -8.67 -5.42
N VAL A 148 -0.36 -7.61 -5.11
CA VAL A 148 -1.84 -7.61 -5.13
C VAL A 148 -2.29 -7.09 -6.48
N LYS A 149 -2.64 -8.04 -7.40
CA LYS A 149 -2.93 -7.76 -8.82
C LYS A 149 -4.18 -6.91 -9.04
#